data_03be4159304d038a2c9458acdea78081
#
_entry.id   03be4159304d038a2c9458acdea78081
#
_cell.length_a   1.000
_cell.length_b   1.000
_cell.length_c   1.000
_cell.angle_alpha   90.00
_cell.angle_beta   90.00
_cell.angle_gamma   90.00
#
_symmetry.space_group_name_H-M   'P 1'
#
loop_
_entity.id
_entity.type
_entity.pdbx_description
1 polymer ?
#
loop_
_entity_poly.entity_id
_entity_poly.type
_entity_poly.pdbx_seq_one_letter_code
_entity_poly.pdbx_strand_id
1 'polypeptide(L)'
;MYKRQDIEEAGRICGIDFILNVVLDDHKHIVRAFAGHPTEAHRAGCKALDALYGKRIDSLADIVVVSPGGAPKDMNLYQAQKALDNAKHAVKKDGIIILTAACIEGLGESTFEKWMTQAKEPDELIRRIRADFKLGGHKAAAIAMVMQSADVYLVSDLSPELVKSIFFRPFGSAQQALDQAFCELGHDSKVLLMPCGGSTLPLLK
;
A
#
# COMPACT_ATOMS: atom_id res chain seq x y z
N MET A 1 -10.55 5.08 4.68
CA MET A 1 -11.73 5.75 5.24
C MET A 1 -11.80 5.55 6.76
N TYR A 2 -11.79 4.33 7.28
CA TYR A 2 -11.85 4.03 8.72
C TYR A 2 -10.72 4.68 9.55
N LYS A 3 -9.50 4.70 9.04
CA LYS A 3 -8.34 5.27 9.74
C LYS A 3 -8.50 6.74 10.15
N ARG A 4 -9.16 7.56 9.32
CA ARG A 4 -9.46 8.96 9.67
C ARG A 4 -10.52 9.06 10.78
N GLN A 5 -11.52 8.19 10.75
CA GLN A 5 -12.55 8.11 11.76
C GLN A 5 -11.97 7.71 13.12
N ASP A 6 -11.08 6.72 13.15
CA ASP A 6 -10.40 6.26 14.36
C ASP A 6 -9.54 7.36 14.97
N ILE A 7 -8.83 8.16 14.14
CA ILE A 7 -8.04 9.31 14.61
C ILE A 7 -8.94 10.38 15.22
N GLU A 8 -10.05 10.73 14.56
CA GLU A 8 -11.00 11.73 15.09
C GLU A 8 -11.68 11.25 16.37
N GLU A 9 -12.00 9.96 16.46
CA GLU A 9 -12.61 9.36 17.65
C GLU A 9 -11.63 9.34 18.82
N ALA A 10 -10.38 8.92 18.58
CA ALA A 10 -9.33 8.97 19.58
C ALA A 10 -9.10 10.41 20.10
N GLY A 11 -9.09 11.39 19.20
CA GLY A 11 -8.99 12.82 19.58
C GLY A 11 -10.12 13.28 20.47
N ARG A 12 -11.36 12.83 20.22
CA ARG A 12 -12.52 13.14 21.07
C ARG A 12 -12.43 12.48 22.44
N ILE A 13 -12.03 11.19 22.47
CA ILE A 13 -11.88 10.44 23.73
C ILE A 13 -10.79 11.07 24.61
N CYS A 14 -9.67 11.48 24.01
CA CYS A 14 -8.57 12.12 24.72
C CYS A 14 -8.84 13.57 25.14
N GLY A 15 -9.93 14.18 24.66
CA GLY A 15 -10.28 15.56 25.00
C GLY A 15 -9.24 16.56 24.48
N ILE A 16 -8.78 16.42 23.23
CA ILE A 16 -7.79 17.32 22.63
C ILE A 16 -8.49 18.63 22.23
N ASP A 17 -8.05 19.75 22.78
CA ASP A 17 -8.61 21.08 22.49
C ASP A 17 -8.00 21.72 21.25
N PHE A 18 -6.73 21.47 20.99
CA PHE A 18 -5.97 22.15 19.93
C PHE A 18 -4.89 21.24 19.33
N ILE A 19 -4.70 21.31 18.02
CA ILE A 19 -3.57 20.69 17.35
C ILE A 19 -2.81 21.69 16.48
N LEU A 20 -1.50 21.44 16.31
CA LEU A 20 -0.67 21.98 15.26
C LEU A 20 -0.12 20.81 14.45
N ASN A 21 -0.39 20.78 13.16
CA ASN A 21 0.07 19.73 12.26
C ASN A 21 0.65 20.35 10.99
N VAL A 22 1.54 19.61 10.31
CA VAL A 22 2.21 20.06 9.10
C VAL A 22 2.07 19.06 7.96
N VAL A 23 2.07 19.56 6.73
CA VAL A 23 2.25 18.76 5.52
C VAL A 23 3.66 18.98 5.02
N LEU A 24 4.36 17.88 4.75
CA LEU A 24 5.75 17.86 4.30
C LEU A 24 5.83 17.49 2.81
N ASP A 25 6.86 17.98 2.11
CA ASP A 25 7.26 17.49 0.80
C ASP A 25 8.12 16.21 0.89
N ASP A 26 8.57 15.70 -0.26
CA ASP A 26 9.42 14.50 -0.34
C ASP A 26 10.81 14.72 0.28
N HIS A 27 11.25 15.97 0.43
CA HIS A 27 12.48 16.36 1.09
C HIS A 27 12.29 16.67 2.58
N LYS A 28 11.08 16.44 3.12
CA LYS A 28 10.68 16.72 4.52
C LYS A 28 10.67 18.21 4.88
N HIS A 29 10.59 19.12 3.90
CA HIS A 29 10.36 20.53 4.18
C HIS A 29 8.88 20.76 4.48
N ILE A 30 8.60 21.69 5.39
CA ILE A 30 7.23 22.09 5.72
C ILE A 30 6.64 22.88 4.54
N VAL A 31 5.67 22.28 3.85
CA VAL A 31 4.91 22.93 2.77
C VAL A 31 3.81 23.80 3.34
N ARG A 32 3.13 23.30 4.39
CA ARG A 32 2.01 24.00 5.02
C ARG A 32 1.78 23.52 6.45
N ALA A 33 1.37 24.46 7.31
CA ALA A 33 0.96 24.19 8.68
C ALA A 33 -0.55 24.43 8.85
N PHE A 34 -1.17 23.62 9.73
CA PHE A 34 -2.59 23.68 10.07
C PHE A 34 -2.73 23.66 11.59
N ALA A 35 -3.40 24.65 12.16
CA ALA A 35 -3.56 24.79 13.59
C ALA A 35 -5.02 25.10 13.94
N GLY A 36 -5.49 24.65 15.08
CA GLY A 36 -6.84 24.92 15.57
C GLY A 36 -7.54 23.68 16.11
N HIS A 37 -8.88 23.68 16.01
CA HIS A 37 -9.71 22.55 16.45
C HIS A 37 -9.25 21.22 15.81
N PRO A 38 -9.07 20.14 16.59
CA PRO A 38 -8.45 18.89 16.14
C PRO A 38 -9.03 18.34 14.85
N THR A 39 -10.35 18.24 14.76
CA THR A 39 -11.03 17.70 13.58
C THR A 39 -10.89 18.61 12.36
N GLU A 40 -11.06 19.93 12.53
CA GLU A 40 -11.04 20.88 11.40
C GLU A 40 -9.62 21.06 10.84
N ALA A 41 -8.64 21.25 11.72
CA ALA A 41 -7.24 21.38 11.32
C ALA A 41 -6.74 20.09 10.67
N HIS A 42 -7.10 18.91 11.20
CA HIS A 42 -6.76 17.62 10.60
C HIS A 42 -7.37 17.47 9.19
N ARG A 43 -8.66 17.77 9.03
CA ARG A 43 -9.34 17.67 7.72
C ARG A 43 -8.77 18.65 6.70
N ALA A 44 -8.44 19.86 7.11
CA ALA A 44 -7.79 20.85 6.25
C ALA A 44 -6.40 20.36 5.79
N GLY A 45 -5.61 19.76 6.69
CA GLY A 45 -4.34 19.14 6.38
C GLY A 45 -4.48 17.96 5.41
N CYS A 46 -5.47 17.08 5.61
CA CYS A 46 -5.77 15.98 4.70
C CYS A 46 -6.10 16.49 3.29
N LYS A 47 -6.94 17.53 3.18
CA LYS A 47 -7.30 18.13 1.87
C LYS A 47 -6.07 18.71 1.14
N ALA A 48 -5.17 19.35 1.87
CA ALA A 48 -3.92 19.86 1.31
C ALA A 48 -2.99 18.73 0.86
N LEU A 49 -2.91 17.65 1.61
CA LEU A 49 -2.13 16.46 1.27
C LEU A 49 -2.71 15.76 0.04
N ASP A 50 -4.02 15.62 -0.06
CA ASP A 50 -4.69 15.06 -1.25
C ASP A 50 -4.41 15.91 -2.51
N ALA A 51 -4.30 17.23 -2.38
CA ALA A 51 -3.92 18.12 -3.50
C ALA A 51 -2.45 17.97 -3.91
N LEU A 52 -1.56 17.64 -2.98
CA LEU A 52 -0.12 17.49 -3.23
C LEU A 52 0.22 16.10 -3.80
N TYR A 53 -0.27 15.05 -3.17
CA TYR A 53 0.08 13.66 -3.45
C TYR A 53 -0.99 12.88 -4.24
N GLY A 54 -2.21 13.39 -4.29
CA GLY A 54 -3.29 12.81 -5.09
C GLY A 54 -3.03 13.03 -6.58
N LYS A 55 -3.00 11.93 -7.34
CA LYS A 55 -2.84 11.97 -8.80
C LYS A 55 -4.11 11.45 -9.45
N ARG A 56 -4.77 12.35 -10.21
CA ARG A 56 -6.00 11.97 -10.93
C ARG A 56 -5.68 11.01 -12.06
N ILE A 57 -6.42 9.92 -12.12
CA ILE A 57 -6.41 8.93 -13.20
C ILE A 57 -7.77 8.91 -13.88
N ASP A 58 -7.77 8.73 -15.20
CA ASP A 58 -9.02 8.77 -16.00
C ASP A 58 -9.83 7.48 -15.87
N SER A 59 -9.16 6.34 -15.65
CA SER A 59 -9.76 5.04 -15.44
C SER A 59 -8.82 4.11 -14.70
N LEU A 60 -9.36 3.09 -14.08
CA LEU A 60 -8.57 1.98 -13.53
C LEU A 60 -7.80 1.26 -14.65
N ALA A 61 -6.68 0.65 -14.28
CA ALA A 61 -5.82 -0.13 -15.17
C ALA A 61 -5.99 -1.62 -14.93
N ASP A 62 -5.75 -2.42 -15.97
CA ASP A 62 -5.72 -3.87 -15.88
C ASP A 62 -4.46 -4.35 -15.16
N ILE A 63 -3.35 -3.65 -15.40
CA ILE A 63 -2.04 -3.93 -14.81
C ILE A 63 -1.52 -2.64 -14.16
N VAL A 64 -1.08 -2.73 -12.91
CA VAL A 64 -0.40 -1.63 -12.22
C VAL A 64 1.02 -2.06 -11.85
N VAL A 65 2.02 -1.39 -12.42
CA VAL A 65 3.42 -1.58 -12.05
C VAL A 65 3.78 -0.52 -11.01
N VAL A 66 4.16 -0.94 -9.81
CA VAL A 66 4.39 -0.03 -8.69
C VAL A 66 5.72 -0.30 -7.99
N SER A 67 6.45 0.77 -7.68
CA SER A 67 7.61 0.75 -6.79
C SER A 67 7.35 1.62 -5.55
N PRO A 68 7.85 1.23 -4.36
CA PRO A 68 7.83 2.10 -3.17
C PRO A 68 8.62 3.41 -3.35
N GLY A 69 9.57 3.44 -4.29
CA GLY A 69 10.46 4.57 -4.56
C GLY A 69 11.89 4.35 -4.03
N GLY A 70 12.35 3.10 -3.97
CA GLY A 70 13.70 2.72 -3.55
C GLY A 70 13.96 2.82 -2.04
N ALA A 71 15.22 2.63 -1.67
CA ALA A 71 15.64 2.66 -0.26
C ALA A 71 15.36 4.03 0.40
N PRO A 72 14.95 4.04 1.67
CA PRO A 72 14.72 2.92 2.58
C PRO A 72 13.29 2.34 2.51
N LYS A 73 12.47 2.74 1.53
CA LYS A 73 11.04 2.41 1.46
C LYS A 73 10.78 0.97 0.97
N ASP A 74 11.80 0.32 0.38
CA ASP A 74 11.76 -1.01 -0.20
C ASP A 74 12.72 -2.02 0.46
N MET A 75 13.32 -1.66 1.60
CA MET A 75 14.26 -2.53 2.33
C MET A 75 13.62 -3.86 2.78
N ASN A 76 12.34 -3.85 3.08
CA ASN A 76 11.57 -5.04 3.44
C ASN A 76 10.11 -4.93 2.97
N LEU A 77 9.42 -6.07 2.90
CA LEU A 77 8.04 -6.10 2.42
C LEU A 77 7.07 -5.33 3.33
N TYR A 78 7.34 -5.31 4.63
CA TYR A 78 6.55 -4.55 5.59
C TYR A 78 6.50 -3.05 5.28
N GLN A 79 7.57 -2.48 4.71
CA GLN A 79 7.60 -1.09 4.25
C GLN A 79 7.03 -0.97 2.83
N ALA A 80 7.40 -1.88 1.92
CA ALA A 80 6.97 -1.87 0.53
C ALA A 80 5.44 -2.01 0.37
N GLN A 81 4.78 -2.67 1.30
CA GLN A 81 3.33 -2.84 1.35
C GLN A 81 2.54 -1.52 1.21
N LYS A 82 3.12 -0.38 1.62
CA LYS A 82 2.46 0.93 1.45
C LYS A 82 2.21 1.28 -0.02
N ALA A 83 3.14 0.91 -0.91
CA ALA A 83 2.97 1.10 -2.35
C ALA A 83 1.85 0.20 -2.90
N LEU A 84 1.77 -1.04 -2.42
CA LEU A 84 0.72 -1.97 -2.76
C LEU A 84 -0.66 -1.45 -2.32
N ASP A 85 -0.74 -0.90 -1.09
CA ASP A 85 -1.97 -0.32 -0.54
C ASP A 85 -2.46 0.91 -1.33
N ASN A 86 -1.55 1.69 -1.91
CA ASN A 86 -1.91 2.78 -2.83
C ASN A 86 -2.27 2.26 -4.23
N ALA A 87 -1.56 1.26 -4.76
CA ALA A 87 -1.80 0.70 -6.09
C ALA A 87 -3.20 0.07 -6.24
N LYS A 88 -3.76 -0.48 -5.14
CA LYS A 88 -5.13 -1.04 -5.16
C LYS A 88 -6.20 -0.04 -5.60
N HIS A 89 -5.95 1.26 -5.46
CA HIS A 89 -6.88 2.31 -5.89
C HIS A 89 -6.81 2.61 -7.39
N ALA A 90 -5.85 1.99 -8.09
CA ALA A 90 -5.63 2.19 -9.52
C ALA A 90 -5.90 0.93 -10.36
N VAL A 91 -5.97 -0.23 -9.73
CA VAL A 91 -6.18 -1.51 -10.42
C VAL A 91 -7.67 -1.84 -10.53
N LYS A 92 -8.07 -2.46 -11.65
CA LYS A 92 -9.40 -3.06 -11.82
C LYS A 92 -9.55 -4.30 -10.92
N LYS A 93 -10.78 -4.68 -10.68
CA LYS A 93 -11.06 -6.00 -10.09
C LYS A 93 -10.52 -7.09 -11.01
N ASP A 94 -9.92 -8.12 -10.42
CA ASP A 94 -9.26 -9.23 -11.10
C ASP A 94 -8.09 -8.81 -12.02
N GLY A 95 -7.52 -7.63 -11.77
CA GLY A 95 -6.31 -7.13 -12.40
C GLY A 95 -5.04 -7.62 -11.71
N ILE A 96 -3.89 -7.15 -12.19
CA ILE A 96 -2.57 -7.56 -11.68
C ILE A 96 -1.82 -6.34 -11.16
N ILE A 97 -1.24 -6.46 -9.96
CA ILE A 97 -0.29 -5.48 -9.42
C ILE A 97 1.11 -6.09 -9.43
N ILE A 98 2.02 -5.47 -10.16
CA ILE A 98 3.44 -5.83 -10.20
C ILE A 98 4.18 -4.91 -9.22
N LEU A 99 4.53 -5.45 -8.04
CA LEU A 99 5.31 -4.73 -7.04
C LEU A 99 6.80 -4.97 -7.28
N THR A 100 7.57 -3.90 -7.50
CA THR A 100 9.03 -3.95 -7.62
C THR A 100 9.66 -3.37 -6.36
N ALA A 101 10.25 -4.23 -5.52
CA ALA A 101 10.84 -3.82 -4.24
C ALA A 101 11.98 -4.78 -3.88
N ALA A 102 13.15 -4.29 -3.54
CA ALA A 102 14.32 -5.12 -3.27
C ALA A 102 14.08 -6.10 -2.11
N CYS A 103 13.52 -5.64 -1.00
CA CYS A 103 13.21 -6.46 0.19
C CYS A 103 14.45 -7.20 0.73
N ILE A 104 15.63 -6.58 0.71
CA ILE A 104 16.90 -7.19 1.15
C ILE A 104 16.91 -7.59 2.62
N GLU A 105 16.05 -6.98 3.44
CA GLU A 105 15.85 -7.33 4.86
C GLU A 105 14.69 -8.32 5.05
N GLY A 106 14.26 -9.03 4.01
CA GLY A 106 13.19 -10.01 4.10
C GLY A 106 11.80 -9.40 4.23
N LEU A 107 10.97 -10.04 5.04
CA LEU A 107 9.59 -9.57 5.28
C LEU A 107 9.53 -8.41 6.27
N GLY A 108 10.50 -8.27 7.18
CA GLY A 108 10.65 -7.15 8.10
C GLY A 108 10.13 -7.45 9.51
N GLU A 109 8.98 -6.94 9.91
CA GLU A 109 8.44 -7.04 11.28
C GLU A 109 7.99 -8.48 11.60
N SER A 110 8.36 -8.99 12.77
CA SER A 110 8.23 -10.41 13.13
C SER A 110 6.78 -10.93 13.21
N THR A 111 5.82 -10.11 13.67
CA THR A 111 4.41 -10.50 13.69
C THR A 111 3.85 -10.56 12.28
N PHE A 112 4.21 -9.59 11.44
CA PHE A 112 3.86 -9.58 10.03
C PHE A 112 4.37 -10.82 9.32
N GLU A 113 5.66 -11.14 9.49
CA GLU A 113 6.28 -12.31 8.89
C GLU A 113 5.59 -13.62 9.31
N LYS A 114 5.37 -13.81 10.62
CA LYS A 114 4.66 -14.98 11.13
C LYS A 114 3.25 -15.10 10.56
N TRP A 115 2.53 -13.99 10.47
CA TRP A 115 1.19 -14.03 9.95
C TRP A 115 1.16 -14.37 8.46
N MET A 116 2.03 -13.74 7.66
CA MET A 116 2.12 -14.00 6.22
C MET A 116 2.51 -15.44 5.89
N THR A 117 3.52 -15.98 6.60
CA THR A 117 4.07 -17.32 6.30
C THR A 117 3.27 -18.48 6.91
N GLN A 118 2.48 -18.24 7.96
CA GLN A 118 1.70 -19.29 8.64
C GLN A 118 0.25 -19.37 8.17
N ALA A 119 -0.26 -18.36 7.48
CA ALA A 119 -1.61 -18.40 6.96
C ALA A 119 -1.73 -19.44 5.83
N LYS A 120 -2.85 -20.14 5.79
CA LYS A 120 -3.15 -21.12 4.73
C LYS A 120 -3.79 -20.49 3.50
N GLU A 121 -4.44 -19.34 3.70
CA GLU A 121 -5.11 -18.56 2.67
C GLU A 121 -5.16 -17.07 3.07
N PRO A 122 -5.24 -16.14 2.10
CA PRO A 122 -5.25 -14.70 2.42
C PRO A 122 -6.39 -14.28 3.34
N ASP A 123 -7.57 -14.84 3.19
CA ASP A 123 -8.75 -14.50 4.01
C ASP A 123 -8.59 -14.84 5.49
N GLU A 124 -7.72 -15.79 5.83
CA GLU A 124 -7.39 -16.09 7.23
C GLU A 124 -6.79 -14.86 7.93
N LEU A 125 -5.94 -14.09 7.24
CA LEU A 125 -5.33 -12.88 7.77
C LEU A 125 -6.37 -11.80 8.12
N ILE A 126 -7.42 -11.70 7.29
CA ILE A 126 -8.51 -10.75 7.51
C ILE A 126 -9.38 -11.21 8.70
N ARG A 127 -9.68 -12.51 8.79
CA ARG A 127 -10.41 -13.05 9.95
C ARG A 127 -9.63 -12.88 11.25
N ARG A 128 -8.32 -13.15 11.20
CA ARG A 128 -7.42 -13.07 12.36
C ARG A 128 -7.34 -11.65 12.92
N ILE A 129 -7.18 -10.62 12.06
CA ILE A 129 -7.11 -9.23 12.53
C ILE A 129 -8.44 -8.72 13.09
N ARG A 130 -9.57 -9.22 12.58
CA ARG A 130 -10.90 -8.88 13.12
C ARG A 130 -11.17 -9.49 14.49
N ALA A 131 -10.64 -10.68 14.74
CA ALA A 131 -10.79 -11.38 16.01
C ALA A 131 -9.84 -10.83 17.08
N ASP A 132 -8.59 -10.54 16.72
CA ASP A 132 -7.56 -10.09 17.66
C ASP A 132 -6.59 -9.14 16.92
N PHE A 133 -6.65 -7.86 17.26
CA PHE A 133 -5.74 -6.88 16.71
C PHE A 133 -4.33 -7.07 17.24
N LYS A 134 -3.37 -7.26 16.32
CA LYS A 134 -1.93 -7.25 16.63
C LYS A 134 -1.19 -6.29 15.71
N LEU A 135 -0.29 -5.49 16.31
CA LEU A 135 0.62 -4.64 15.55
C LEU A 135 1.47 -5.55 14.64
N GLY A 136 1.65 -5.17 13.39
CA GLY A 136 2.25 -6.01 12.35
C GLY A 136 1.20 -6.81 11.58
N GLY A 137 0.31 -7.54 12.26
CA GLY A 137 -0.76 -8.32 11.64
C GLY A 137 -1.75 -7.48 10.80
N HIS A 138 -1.97 -6.23 11.16
CA HIS A 138 -2.81 -5.32 10.38
C HIS A 138 -2.30 -5.10 8.95
N LYS A 139 -0.97 -5.13 8.72
CA LYS A 139 -0.40 -5.01 7.38
C LYS A 139 -0.53 -6.30 6.57
N ALA A 140 -0.41 -7.46 7.23
CA ALA A 140 -0.70 -8.73 6.59
C ALA A 140 -2.17 -8.80 6.11
N ALA A 141 -3.10 -8.36 6.95
CA ALA A 141 -4.50 -8.24 6.57
C ALA A 141 -4.73 -7.22 5.44
N ALA A 142 -4.00 -6.10 5.43
CA ALA A 142 -4.07 -5.11 4.35
C ALA A 142 -3.62 -5.70 3.00
N ILE A 143 -2.56 -6.50 2.99
CA ILE A 143 -2.13 -7.25 1.80
C ILE A 143 -3.22 -8.23 1.35
N ALA A 144 -3.78 -9.01 2.29
CA ALA A 144 -4.86 -9.94 1.99
C ALA A 144 -6.08 -9.25 1.36
N MET A 145 -6.42 -8.03 1.82
CA MET A 145 -7.50 -7.23 1.23
C MET A 145 -7.18 -6.77 -0.20
N VAL A 146 -5.93 -6.53 -0.55
CA VAL A 146 -5.52 -6.27 -1.94
C VAL A 146 -5.73 -7.52 -2.79
N MET A 147 -5.30 -8.68 -2.29
CA MET A 147 -5.43 -9.96 -3.00
C MET A 147 -6.88 -10.42 -3.22
N GLN A 148 -7.86 -9.88 -2.49
CA GLN A 148 -9.28 -10.09 -2.80
C GLN A 148 -9.73 -9.43 -4.11
N SER A 149 -8.95 -8.51 -4.66
CA SER A 149 -9.33 -7.74 -5.85
C SER A 149 -8.30 -7.78 -6.97
N ALA A 150 -7.07 -8.22 -6.71
CA ALA A 150 -6.00 -8.26 -7.70
C ALA A 150 -4.95 -9.30 -7.34
N ASP A 151 -4.34 -9.92 -8.35
CA ASP A 151 -3.17 -10.76 -8.18
C ASP A 151 -1.93 -9.89 -7.93
N VAL A 152 -1.02 -10.37 -7.09
CA VAL A 152 0.21 -9.67 -6.76
C VAL A 152 1.42 -10.43 -7.31
N TYR A 153 2.14 -9.79 -8.23
CA TYR A 153 3.42 -10.23 -8.74
C TYR A 153 4.52 -9.46 -8.02
N LEU A 154 5.55 -10.16 -7.57
CA LEU A 154 6.65 -9.54 -6.84
C LEU A 154 7.98 -9.72 -7.57
N VAL A 155 8.65 -8.61 -7.81
CA VAL A 155 10.03 -8.56 -8.29
C VAL A 155 10.88 -8.09 -7.11
N SER A 156 11.70 -8.98 -6.56
CA SER A 156 12.49 -8.71 -5.34
C SER A 156 13.68 -9.66 -5.23
N ASP A 157 14.53 -9.42 -4.22
CA ASP A 157 15.65 -10.30 -3.87
C ASP A 157 15.22 -11.46 -2.92
N LEU A 158 13.94 -11.57 -2.59
CA LEU A 158 13.41 -12.68 -1.80
C LEU A 158 13.47 -13.99 -2.58
N SER A 159 13.67 -15.11 -1.89
CA SER A 159 13.61 -16.41 -2.55
C SER A 159 12.21 -16.68 -3.14
N PRO A 160 12.13 -17.34 -4.30
CA PRO A 160 10.85 -17.67 -4.91
C PRO A 160 9.93 -18.49 -4.01
N GLU A 161 10.50 -19.34 -3.17
CA GLU A 161 9.76 -20.17 -2.19
C GLU A 161 9.09 -19.29 -1.15
N LEU A 162 9.80 -18.30 -0.59
CA LEU A 162 9.25 -17.36 0.37
C LEU A 162 8.15 -16.51 -0.26
N VAL A 163 8.36 -16.01 -1.49
CA VAL A 163 7.34 -15.21 -2.20
C VAL A 163 6.06 -16.02 -2.43
N LYS A 164 6.18 -17.28 -2.82
CA LYS A 164 5.02 -18.18 -3.00
C LYS A 164 4.32 -18.50 -1.67
N SER A 165 5.08 -18.65 -0.57
CA SER A 165 4.51 -18.93 0.75
C SER A 165 3.65 -17.81 1.30
N ILE A 166 3.82 -16.60 0.79
CA ILE A 166 3.01 -15.42 1.12
C ILE A 166 1.97 -15.06 0.06
N PHE A 167 1.63 -16.03 -0.80
CA PHE A 167 0.59 -15.97 -1.84
C PHE A 167 0.92 -15.02 -3.01
N PHE A 168 2.17 -14.59 -3.16
CA PHE A 168 2.61 -13.76 -4.28
C PHE A 168 3.25 -14.63 -5.38
N ARG A 169 3.30 -14.10 -6.59
CA ARG A 169 4.00 -14.74 -7.71
C ARG A 169 5.36 -14.09 -7.92
N PRO A 170 6.47 -14.85 -7.80
CA PRO A 170 7.82 -14.33 -7.94
C PRO A 170 8.20 -14.16 -9.41
N PHE A 171 8.91 -13.06 -9.72
CA PHE A 171 9.51 -12.79 -11.01
C PHE A 171 10.92 -12.22 -10.86
N GLY A 172 11.81 -12.56 -11.81
CA GLY A 172 13.19 -12.09 -11.81
C GLY A 172 13.36 -10.66 -12.35
N SER A 173 12.36 -10.13 -13.07
CA SER A 173 12.36 -8.74 -13.54
C SER A 173 10.95 -8.22 -13.76
N ALA A 174 10.81 -6.88 -13.75
CA ALA A 174 9.54 -6.23 -14.04
C ALA A 174 9.04 -6.53 -15.46
N GLN A 175 9.96 -6.69 -16.42
CA GLN A 175 9.59 -7.04 -17.79
C GLN A 175 8.99 -8.44 -17.87
N GLN A 176 9.60 -9.43 -17.24
CA GLN A 176 9.05 -10.80 -17.18
C GLN A 176 7.68 -10.84 -16.53
N ALA A 177 7.49 -10.09 -15.44
CA ALA A 177 6.20 -9.98 -14.77
C ALA A 177 5.15 -9.32 -15.68
N LEU A 178 5.54 -8.29 -16.42
CA LEU A 178 4.66 -7.58 -17.35
C LEU A 178 4.27 -8.46 -18.55
N ASP A 179 5.25 -9.17 -19.14
CA ASP A 179 4.99 -10.08 -20.24
C ASP A 179 4.02 -11.19 -19.84
N GLN A 180 4.20 -11.75 -18.63
CA GLN A 180 3.27 -12.73 -18.07
C GLN A 180 1.86 -12.13 -17.83
N ALA A 181 1.79 -10.91 -17.32
CA ALA A 181 0.52 -10.24 -17.12
C ALA A 181 -0.22 -9.98 -18.45
N PHE A 182 0.49 -9.62 -19.52
CA PHE A 182 -0.10 -9.51 -20.86
C PHE A 182 -0.56 -10.86 -21.42
N CYS A 183 0.16 -11.94 -21.14
CA CYS A 183 -0.29 -13.30 -21.53
C CYS A 183 -1.62 -13.68 -20.86
N GLU A 184 -1.85 -13.22 -19.62
CA GLU A 184 -3.06 -13.58 -18.85
C GLU A 184 -4.24 -12.65 -19.13
N LEU A 185 -3.99 -11.33 -19.24
CA LEU A 185 -5.04 -10.32 -19.38
C LEU A 185 -5.25 -9.83 -20.82
N GLY A 186 -4.33 -10.20 -21.74
CA GLY A 186 -4.33 -9.76 -23.15
C GLY A 186 -3.44 -8.55 -23.40
N HIS A 187 -2.94 -8.45 -24.64
CA HIS A 187 -1.99 -7.42 -25.04
C HIS A 187 -2.57 -5.99 -25.11
N ASP A 188 -3.89 -5.86 -25.18
CA ASP A 188 -4.59 -4.58 -25.16
C ASP A 188 -4.84 -4.05 -23.73
N SER A 189 -4.29 -4.72 -22.71
CA SER A 189 -4.45 -4.35 -21.31
C SER A 189 -3.85 -2.99 -21.02
N LYS A 190 -4.59 -2.14 -20.33
CA LYS A 190 -4.12 -0.83 -19.86
C LYS A 190 -3.12 -1.01 -18.73
N VAL A 191 -1.93 -0.45 -18.90
CA VAL A 191 -0.87 -0.45 -17.88
C VAL A 191 -0.74 0.93 -17.25
N LEU A 192 -0.68 0.99 -15.92
CA LEU A 192 -0.36 2.19 -15.15
C LEU A 192 0.97 1.99 -14.42
N LEU A 193 1.88 2.96 -14.57
CA LEU A 193 3.17 2.98 -13.87
C LEU A 193 3.12 3.93 -12.67
N MET A 194 3.55 3.44 -11.50
CA MET A 194 3.62 4.19 -10.24
C MET A 194 5.04 4.10 -9.64
N PRO A 195 6.02 4.88 -10.14
CA PRO A 195 7.42 4.77 -9.69
C PRO A 195 7.64 5.15 -8.22
N CYS A 196 6.75 5.97 -7.66
CA CYS A 196 6.79 6.41 -6.26
C CYS A 196 5.46 6.06 -5.54
N GLY A 197 5.02 4.80 -5.64
CA GLY A 197 3.74 4.35 -5.11
C GLY A 197 3.59 4.52 -3.60
N GLY A 198 4.70 4.54 -2.84
CA GLY A 198 4.66 4.79 -1.40
C GLY A 198 4.16 6.19 -1.02
N SER A 199 4.26 7.18 -1.91
CA SER A 199 3.83 8.57 -1.71
C SER A 199 2.83 9.07 -2.76
N THR A 200 2.31 8.20 -3.62
CA THR A 200 1.34 8.58 -4.65
C THR A 200 -0.01 7.95 -4.38
N LEU A 201 -1.07 8.74 -4.25
CA LEU A 201 -2.44 8.25 -4.11
C LEU A 201 -3.20 8.46 -5.43
N PRO A 202 -3.55 7.38 -6.16
CA PRO A 202 -4.42 7.48 -7.32
C PRO A 202 -5.83 7.89 -6.93
N LEU A 203 -6.38 8.87 -7.63
CA LEU A 203 -7.75 9.35 -7.47
C LEU A 203 -8.48 9.22 -8.79
N LEU A 204 -9.48 8.36 -8.85
CA LEU A 204 -10.35 8.23 -10.02
C LEU A 204 -11.16 9.52 -10.20
N LYS A 205 -11.25 10.03 -11.45
CA LYS A 205 -12.04 11.21 -11.80
C LYS A 205 -13.53 10.99 -11.57
#